data_dbe25874636b86342a49354b431a3b94
#
_entry.id   dbe25874636b86342a49354b431a3b94
#
_cell.length_a   1.000
_cell.length_b   1.000
_cell.length_c   1.000
_cell.angle_alpha   90.00
_cell.angle_beta   90.00
_cell.angle_gamma   90.00
#
_symmetry.space_group_name_H-M   'P 1'
#
loop_
_entity.id
_entity.type
_entity.pdbx_description
1 polymer ?
#
loop_
_entity_poly.entity_id
_entity_poly.type
_entity_poly.pdbx_seq_one_letter_code
_entity_poly.pdbx_strand_id
1 'polypeptide(L)'
;MCVYKNGVYYIDSLQETVDAREGDNENNSNEIYISIPEDKWDEFANDFSLQVYNNKADYKRNSFIISTVLALMGGVVTYFISGHALRPIREFSDKIEEVEAQNLADSQIEENKVKELNQLSISYNKMLTRLSDAFEIQRQFTANAAHELRTPLSLMQLQLDLYNATRHPGNDADTIQTIKMVTEQNDRLNKMVKTLLDMSELQTVGRDEVIAVDALVDEVLADLEPLAQEKNIKLIGKCKDITLRGSDILIYRMVYNLVENAIKYNHLDGQVTVTAYQEENQVHLSVEDTGSGIPEELKERVFEPFFRVDKSRSRELGGVGLGLALVREIVRGHEGSITVRSNPSGGTVFEIIL
;
A
#
# COMPACT_ATOMS: atom_id res chain seq x y z
N MET A 1 -26.89 -47.44 25.37
CA MET A 1 -27.80 -48.55 24.94
C MET A 1 -27.15 -49.92 25.13
N CYS A 2 -25.88 -50.19 24.80
CA CYS A 2 -25.21 -51.47 25.08
C CYS A 2 -25.03 -51.83 26.55
N VAL A 3 -24.83 -50.85 27.44
CA VAL A 3 -24.60 -51.07 28.87
C VAL A 3 -25.89 -51.50 29.59
N TYR A 4 -27.05 -51.04 29.11
CA TYR A 4 -28.34 -51.41 29.65
C TYR A 4 -28.76 -52.84 29.32
N LYS A 5 -28.40 -53.31 28.12
CA LYS A 5 -28.68 -54.69 27.70
C LYS A 5 -27.97 -55.73 28.54
N ASN A 6 -26.71 -55.48 28.89
CA ASN A 6 -25.93 -56.44 29.72
C ASN A 6 -26.41 -56.49 31.17
N GLY A 7 -26.92 -55.39 31.72
CA GLY A 7 -27.53 -55.36 33.05
C GLY A 7 -28.87 -56.14 33.12
N VAL A 8 -29.72 -56.01 32.09
CA VAL A 8 -31.00 -56.75 32.02
C VAL A 8 -30.80 -58.24 31.81
N TYR A 9 -29.80 -58.62 31.00
CA TYR A 9 -29.46 -60.06 30.77
C TYR A 9 -29.00 -60.76 32.07
N TYR A 10 -28.38 -60.01 32.97
CA TYR A 10 -27.91 -60.55 34.24
C TYR A 10 -29.05 -60.77 35.23
N ILE A 11 -30.08 -59.96 35.22
CA ILE A 11 -31.26 -60.12 36.06
C ILE A 11 -32.10 -61.27 35.55
N ASP A 12 -32.29 -61.42 34.22
CA ASP A 12 -33.03 -62.53 33.63
C ASP A 12 -32.39 -63.89 33.85
N SER A 13 -31.05 -64.00 33.83
CA SER A 13 -30.33 -65.25 34.13
C SER A 13 -30.35 -65.64 35.62
N LEU A 14 -30.50 -64.68 36.51
CA LEU A 14 -30.72 -64.91 37.94
C LEU A 14 -32.15 -65.41 38.23
N GLN A 15 -33.16 -64.96 37.46
CA GLN A 15 -34.54 -65.41 37.59
C GLN A 15 -34.76 -66.88 37.19
N GLU A 16 -33.98 -67.41 36.25
CA GLU A 16 -34.01 -68.84 35.85
C GLU A 16 -33.44 -69.77 36.92
N THR A 17 -32.58 -69.26 37.85
CA THR A 17 -31.85 -70.10 38.81
C THR A 17 -32.44 -70.07 40.24
N VAL A 18 -33.45 -69.28 40.48
CA VAL A 18 -33.99 -69.02 41.81
C VAL A 18 -35.50 -69.22 41.83
N ASP A 19 -35.97 -70.24 42.61
CA ASP A 19 -37.37 -70.39 42.97
C ASP A 19 -37.85 -69.21 43.82
N ALA A 20 -38.43 -68.20 43.19
CA ALA A 20 -39.05 -67.08 43.89
C ALA A 20 -40.31 -67.58 44.58
N ARG A 21 -40.28 -67.77 45.92
CA ARG A 21 -41.50 -67.89 46.73
C ARG A 21 -42.05 -66.48 46.97
N GLU A 22 -43.18 -66.17 46.29
CA GLU A 22 -44.04 -65.09 46.76
C GLU A 22 -44.47 -65.37 48.23
N GLY A 23 -43.85 -64.70 49.18
CA GLY A 23 -44.33 -64.65 50.56
C GLY A 23 -45.40 -63.57 50.62
N ASP A 24 -46.62 -63.99 50.84
CA ASP A 24 -47.77 -63.15 51.28
C ASP A 24 -47.31 -62.28 52.45
N ASN A 25 -46.96 -61.06 52.23
CA ASN A 25 -46.97 -59.98 53.23
C ASN A 25 -47.12 -58.62 52.53
N GLU A 26 -48.23 -58.03 52.76
CA GLU A 26 -48.57 -56.63 52.45
C GLU A 26 -47.56 -55.67 53.15
N ASN A 27 -46.46 -55.42 52.56
CA ASN A 27 -45.69 -54.20 52.78
C ASN A 27 -44.82 -53.88 51.57
N ASN A 28 -45.10 -52.78 50.99
CA ASN A 28 -44.66 -52.18 49.78
C ASN A 28 -43.12 -51.86 49.79
N SER A 29 -42.32 -52.89 49.66
CA SER A 29 -40.91 -52.79 49.29
C SER A 29 -40.62 -53.85 48.24
N ASN A 30 -40.26 -53.46 47.03
CA ASN A 30 -39.81 -54.31 45.93
C ASN A 30 -38.46 -54.99 46.26
N GLU A 31 -38.39 -55.71 47.39
CA GLU A 31 -37.23 -56.47 47.77
C GLU A 31 -37.46 -57.94 47.32
N ILE A 32 -36.67 -58.38 46.36
CA ILE A 32 -36.64 -59.76 45.89
C ILE A 32 -35.73 -60.57 46.83
N TYR A 33 -36.35 -61.40 47.68
CA TYR A 33 -35.63 -62.35 48.58
C TYR A 33 -35.36 -63.64 47.81
N ILE A 34 -34.05 -63.93 47.65
CA ILE A 34 -33.57 -65.15 47.03
C ILE A 34 -33.20 -66.12 48.18
N SER A 35 -33.96 -67.25 48.32
CA SER A 35 -33.66 -68.27 49.30
C SER A 35 -32.78 -69.35 48.64
N ILE A 36 -31.51 -69.39 49.01
CA ILE A 36 -30.53 -70.37 48.58
C ILE A 36 -30.39 -71.42 49.69
N PRO A 37 -30.56 -72.75 49.40
CA PRO A 37 -30.29 -73.85 50.36
C PRO A 37 -28.87 -73.76 50.90
N GLU A 38 -28.75 -74.10 52.23
CA GLU A 38 -27.47 -73.93 52.95
C GLU A 38 -26.33 -74.80 52.32
N ASP A 39 -26.66 -75.95 51.73
CA ASP A 39 -25.74 -76.84 51.07
C ASP A 39 -25.26 -76.38 49.69
N LYS A 40 -25.88 -75.34 49.15
CA LYS A 40 -25.52 -74.75 47.81
C LYS A 40 -24.94 -73.34 47.91
N TRP A 41 -24.76 -72.79 49.08
CA TRP A 41 -24.23 -71.44 49.26
C TRP A 41 -22.84 -71.26 48.67
N ASP A 42 -21.92 -72.20 48.89
CA ASP A 42 -20.52 -72.09 48.39
C ASP A 42 -20.48 -72.18 46.86
N GLU A 43 -21.30 -73.00 46.25
CA GLU A 43 -21.40 -73.10 44.76
C GLU A 43 -21.97 -71.78 44.19
N PHE A 44 -23.04 -71.26 44.75
CA PHE A 44 -23.64 -69.99 44.36
C PHE A 44 -22.65 -68.82 44.53
N ALA A 45 -21.96 -68.73 45.66
CA ALA A 45 -21.00 -67.67 45.94
C ALA A 45 -19.83 -67.71 44.97
N ASN A 46 -19.36 -68.90 44.62
CA ASN A 46 -18.31 -69.07 43.61
C ASN A 46 -18.81 -68.67 42.21
N ASP A 47 -19.95 -69.15 41.77
CA ASP A 47 -20.51 -68.83 40.45
C ASP A 47 -20.83 -67.34 40.35
N PHE A 48 -21.42 -66.76 41.39
CA PHE A 48 -21.66 -65.31 41.43
C PHE A 48 -20.39 -64.46 41.37
N SER A 49 -19.36 -64.86 42.12
CA SER A 49 -18.08 -64.14 42.12
C SER A 49 -17.37 -64.26 40.75
N LEU A 50 -17.43 -65.41 40.10
CA LEU A 50 -16.91 -65.67 38.80
C LEU A 50 -17.65 -64.87 37.70
N GLN A 51 -19.00 -64.84 37.75
CA GLN A 51 -19.78 -64.02 36.84
C GLN A 51 -19.55 -62.52 37.01
N VAL A 52 -19.47 -62.01 38.26
CA VAL A 52 -19.15 -60.65 38.54
C VAL A 52 -17.74 -60.28 38.01
N TYR A 53 -16.77 -61.20 38.19
CA TYR A 53 -15.40 -61.00 37.68
C TYR A 53 -15.39 -60.95 36.15
N ASN A 54 -16.01 -61.89 35.48
CA ASN A 54 -16.11 -62.01 34.03
C ASN A 54 -16.83 -60.77 33.45
N ASN A 55 -17.97 -60.36 33.99
CA ASN A 55 -18.69 -59.19 33.57
C ASN A 55 -17.88 -57.89 33.72
N LYS A 56 -17.11 -57.81 34.82
CA LYS A 56 -16.22 -56.66 35.04
C LYS A 56 -15.06 -56.64 34.03
N ALA A 57 -14.52 -57.83 33.67
CA ALA A 57 -13.47 -57.96 32.67
C ALA A 57 -14.00 -57.62 31.26
N ASP A 58 -15.17 -58.13 30.90
CA ASP A 58 -15.83 -57.84 29.64
C ASP A 58 -16.23 -56.37 29.48
N TYR A 59 -16.74 -55.77 30.56
CA TYR A 59 -17.01 -54.35 30.59
C TYR A 59 -15.79 -53.50 30.36
N LYS A 60 -14.65 -53.81 31.03
CA LYS A 60 -13.39 -53.11 30.85
C LYS A 60 -12.87 -53.27 29.41
N ARG A 61 -12.90 -54.49 28.84
CA ARG A 61 -12.49 -54.77 27.47
C ARG A 61 -13.34 -54.02 26.46
N ASN A 62 -14.68 -54.07 26.61
CA ASN A 62 -15.59 -53.41 25.68
C ASN A 62 -15.49 -51.88 25.78
N SER A 63 -15.36 -51.33 27.00
CA SER A 63 -15.11 -49.90 27.21
C SER A 63 -13.79 -49.46 26.57
N PHE A 64 -12.74 -50.23 26.66
CA PHE A 64 -11.46 -49.94 26.02
C PHE A 64 -11.56 -49.97 24.50
N ILE A 65 -12.22 -50.98 23.94
CA ILE A 65 -12.46 -51.07 22.49
C ILE A 65 -13.28 -49.87 21.98
N ILE A 66 -14.39 -49.54 22.65
CA ILE A 66 -15.23 -48.43 22.28
C ILE A 66 -14.45 -47.09 22.34
N SER A 67 -13.70 -46.88 23.41
CA SER A 67 -12.89 -45.65 23.57
C SER A 67 -11.80 -45.55 22.48
N THR A 68 -11.16 -46.67 22.13
CA THR A 68 -10.16 -46.70 21.06
C THR A 68 -10.78 -46.40 19.69
N VAL A 69 -11.92 -47.00 19.40
CA VAL A 69 -12.64 -46.75 18.13
C VAL A 69 -13.09 -45.29 18.02
N LEU A 70 -13.62 -44.70 19.11
CA LEU A 70 -14.00 -43.31 19.16
C LEU A 70 -12.80 -42.37 18.97
N ALA A 71 -11.67 -42.67 19.60
CA ALA A 71 -10.44 -41.92 19.46
C ALA A 71 -9.91 -41.95 18.01
N LEU A 72 -9.91 -43.13 17.37
CA LEU A 72 -9.51 -43.28 15.97
C LEU A 72 -10.47 -42.56 15.02
N MET A 73 -11.80 -42.69 15.20
CA MET A 73 -12.78 -41.94 14.41
C MET A 73 -12.61 -40.42 14.58
N GLY A 74 -12.43 -39.95 15.82
CA GLY A 74 -12.16 -38.54 16.09
C GLY A 74 -10.89 -38.05 15.41
N GLY A 75 -9.82 -38.85 15.42
CA GLY A 75 -8.56 -38.54 14.72
C GLY A 75 -8.74 -38.42 13.21
N VAL A 76 -9.47 -39.35 12.59
CA VAL A 76 -9.76 -39.33 11.15
C VAL A 76 -10.61 -38.10 10.79
N VAL A 77 -11.67 -37.82 11.53
CA VAL A 77 -12.54 -36.65 11.30
C VAL A 77 -11.73 -35.35 11.45
N THR A 78 -10.90 -35.23 12.49
CA THR A 78 -10.06 -34.06 12.72
C THR A 78 -9.05 -33.87 11.58
N TYR A 79 -8.45 -34.95 11.09
CA TYR A 79 -7.52 -34.90 9.95
C TYR A 79 -8.18 -34.35 8.69
N PHE A 80 -9.38 -34.85 8.34
CA PHE A 80 -10.13 -34.38 7.17
C PHE A 80 -10.59 -32.92 7.32
N ILE A 81 -11.13 -32.55 8.48
CA ILE A 81 -11.58 -31.17 8.76
C ILE A 81 -10.39 -30.21 8.71
N SER A 82 -9.28 -30.54 9.36
CA SER A 82 -8.07 -29.71 9.38
C SER A 82 -7.48 -29.54 7.97
N GLY A 83 -7.41 -30.61 7.18
CA GLY A 83 -6.93 -30.55 5.80
C GLY A 83 -7.81 -29.66 4.91
N HIS A 84 -9.14 -29.73 5.07
CA HIS A 84 -10.05 -28.92 4.29
C HIS A 84 -10.07 -27.45 4.77
N ALA A 85 -10.02 -27.21 6.06
CA ALA A 85 -10.00 -25.85 6.65
C ALA A 85 -8.71 -25.09 6.35
N LEU A 86 -7.57 -25.78 6.23
CA LEU A 86 -6.27 -25.15 5.94
C LEU A 86 -5.97 -25.00 4.44
N ARG A 87 -6.74 -25.63 3.57
CA ARG A 87 -6.55 -25.55 2.12
C ARG A 87 -6.58 -24.12 1.59
N PRO A 88 -7.56 -23.27 1.93
CA PRO A 88 -7.60 -21.89 1.45
C PRO A 88 -6.39 -21.05 1.88
N ILE A 89 -5.82 -21.35 3.06
CA ILE A 89 -4.62 -20.65 3.57
C ILE A 89 -3.38 -21.04 2.76
N ARG A 90 -3.27 -22.30 2.36
CA ARG A 90 -2.17 -22.76 1.49
C ARG A 90 -2.29 -22.12 0.10
N GLU A 91 -3.45 -22.17 -0.52
CA GLU A 91 -3.70 -21.55 -1.83
C GLU A 91 -3.42 -20.03 -1.79
N PHE A 92 -3.70 -19.37 -0.67
CA PHE A 92 -3.35 -17.96 -0.43
C PHE A 92 -1.83 -17.77 -0.33
N SER A 93 -1.13 -18.63 0.41
CA SER A 93 0.33 -18.58 0.55
C SER A 93 1.04 -18.81 -0.78
N ASP A 94 0.61 -19.82 -1.53
CA ASP A 94 1.19 -20.17 -2.83
C ASP A 94 1.03 -19.01 -3.84
N LYS A 95 -0.14 -18.38 -3.87
CA LYS A 95 -0.39 -17.19 -4.72
C LYS A 95 0.46 -15.99 -4.34
N ILE A 96 0.74 -15.77 -3.04
CA ILE A 96 1.63 -14.70 -2.59
C ILE A 96 3.06 -14.95 -3.05
N GLU A 97 3.52 -16.21 -3.00
CA GLU A 97 4.89 -16.57 -3.38
C GLU A 97 5.13 -16.43 -4.90
N GLU A 98 4.09 -16.61 -5.71
CA GLU A 98 4.17 -16.46 -7.17
C GLU A 98 4.09 -15.00 -7.66
N VAL A 99 3.91 -14.02 -6.75
CA VAL A 99 3.77 -12.62 -7.12
C VAL A 99 5.09 -12.04 -7.58
N GLU A 100 5.13 -11.64 -8.84
CA GLU A 100 6.22 -10.88 -9.46
C GLU A 100 5.71 -9.52 -9.95
N ALA A 101 6.61 -8.57 -10.15
CA ALA A 101 6.28 -7.23 -10.67
C ALA A 101 5.57 -7.26 -12.05
N GLN A 102 5.69 -8.38 -12.78
CA GLN A 102 5.13 -8.55 -14.13
C GLN A 102 3.73 -9.15 -14.12
N ASN A 103 3.31 -9.83 -13.03
CA ASN A 103 2.03 -10.54 -12.94
C ASN A 103 1.08 -10.02 -11.84
N LEU A 104 1.32 -8.82 -11.31
CA LEU A 104 0.55 -8.24 -10.21
C LEU A 104 -0.96 -8.21 -10.46
N ALA A 105 -1.39 -7.93 -11.71
CA ALA A 105 -2.80 -7.88 -12.07
C ALA A 105 -3.46 -9.26 -12.08
N ASP A 106 -2.72 -10.31 -12.49
CA ASP A 106 -3.20 -11.68 -12.58
C ASP A 106 -3.13 -12.43 -11.24
N SER A 107 -2.40 -11.87 -10.27
CA SER A 107 -2.19 -12.46 -8.94
C SER A 107 -3.30 -12.12 -7.93
N GLN A 108 -4.40 -11.53 -8.37
CA GLN A 108 -5.55 -11.24 -7.50
C GLN A 108 -6.19 -12.53 -6.99
N ILE A 109 -6.59 -12.51 -5.72
CA ILE A 109 -7.23 -13.64 -5.05
C ILE A 109 -8.74 -13.43 -5.09
N GLU A 110 -9.47 -14.48 -5.51
CA GLU A 110 -10.93 -14.47 -5.51
C GLU A 110 -11.50 -14.30 -4.10
N GLU A 111 -12.69 -13.74 -4.00
CA GLU A 111 -13.39 -13.59 -2.72
C GLU A 111 -13.66 -14.97 -2.08
N ASN A 112 -13.32 -15.08 -0.79
CA ASN A 112 -13.50 -16.32 -0.04
C ASN A 112 -14.83 -16.31 0.73
N LYS A 113 -15.44 -17.52 0.90
CA LYS A 113 -16.68 -17.69 1.68
C LYS A 113 -16.47 -17.50 3.18
N VAL A 114 -15.25 -17.67 3.67
CA VAL A 114 -14.88 -17.45 5.08
C VAL A 114 -14.59 -15.97 5.31
N LYS A 115 -15.33 -15.33 6.19
CA LYS A 115 -15.35 -13.87 6.39
C LYS A 115 -13.95 -13.28 6.69
N GLU A 116 -13.18 -13.96 7.53
CA GLU A 116 -11.83 -13.54 7.93
C GLU A 116 -10.85 -13.61 6.76
N LEU A 117 -10.93 -14.67 5.96
CA LEU A 117 -10.13 -14.85 4.76
C LEU A 117 -10.55 -13.88 3.64
N ASN A 118 -11.85 -13.58 3.53
CA ASN A 118 -12.34 -12.61 2.56
C ASN A 118 -11.79 -11.21 2.84
N GLN A 119 -11.76 -10.80 4.11
CA GLN A 119 -11.20 -9.50 4.49
C GLN A 119 -9.69 -9.42 4.20
N LEU A 120 -8.97 -10.52 4.40
CA LEU A 120 -7.56 -10.64 4.03
C LEU A 120 -7.37 -10.55 2.51
N SER A 121 -8.17 -11.26 1.72
CA SER A 121 -8.15 -11.20 0.24
C SER A 121 -8.40 -9.79 -0.28
N ILE A 122 -9.39 -9.08 0.27
CA ILE A 122 -9.69 -7.68 -0.10
C ILE A 122 -8.49 -6.77 0.22
N SER A 123 -7.91 -6.90 1.41
CA SER A 123 -6.74 -6.09 1.82
C SER A 123 -5.53 -6.37 0.95
N TYR A 124 -5.28 -7.63 0.62
CA TYR A 124 -4.22 -8.07 -0.27
C TYR A 124 -4.42 -7.55 -1.70
N ASN A 125 -5.60 -7.71 -2.28
CA ASN A 125 -5.90 -7.20 -3.61
C ASN A 125 -5.76 -5.67 -3.69
N LYS A 126 -6.16 -4.94 -2.64
CA LYS A 126 -5.94 -3.50 -2.55
C LYS A 126 -4.45 -3.13 -2.49
N MET A 127 -3.64 -3.93 -1.80
CA MET A 127 -2.18 -3.76 -1.78
C MET A 127 -1.57 -4.03 -3.16
N LEU A 128 -1.99 -5.12 -3.84
CA LEU A 128 -1.53 -5.44 -5.21
C LEU A 128 -1.89 -4.33 -6.20
N THR A 129 -3.11 -3.79 -6.15
CA THR A 129 -3.51 -2.67 -7.01
C THR A 129 -2.60 -1.46 -6.79
N ARG A 130 -2.37 -1.07 -5.53
CA ARG A 130 -1.47 0.04 -5.21
C ARG A 130 -0.04 -0.20 -5.69
N LEU A 131 0.45 -1.44 -5.58
CA LEU A 131 1.78 -1.82 -6.03
C LEU A 131 1.88 -1.79 -7.55
N SER A 132 0.85 -2.31 -8.25
CA SER A 132 0.75 -2.26 -9.72
C SER A 132 0.74 -0.82 -10.23
N ASP A 133 -0.06 0.05 -9.63
CA ASP A 133 -0.12 1.48 -9.98
C ASP A 133 1.25 2.15 -9.77
N ALA A 134 1.94 1.84 -8.66
CA ALA A 134 3.26 2.38 -8.38
C ALA A 134 4.32 1.93 -9.39
N PHE A 135 4.30 0.65 -9.78
CA PHE A 135 5.20 0.12 -10.81
C PHE A 135 4.92 0.70 -12.19
N GLU A 136 3.66 0.89 -12.55
CA GLU A 136 3.30 1.50 -13.84
C GLU A 136 3.76 2.96 -13.90
N ILE A 137 3.55 3.72 -12.84
CA ILE A 137 4.05 5.10 -12.72
C ILE A 137 5.58 5.12 -12.83
N GLN A 138 6.27 4.22 -12.13
CA GLN A 138 7.74 4.13 -12.18
C GLN A 138 8.25 3.74 -13.58
N ARG A 139 7.58 2.79 -14.25
CA ARG A 139 7.92 2.37 -15.61
C ARG A 139 7.75 3.51 -16.61
N GLN A 140 6.63 4.23 -16.54
CA GLN A 140 6.37 5.40 -17.39
C GLN A 140 7.39 6.51 -17.12
N PHE A 141 7.71 6.77 -15.85
CA PHE A 141 8.74 7.72 -15.46
C PHE A 141 10.11 7.37 -16.07
N THR A 142 10.54 6.12 -15.96
CA THR A 142 11.83 5.67 -16.50
C THR A 142 11.87 5.75 -18.03
N ALA A 143 10.79 5.34 -18.68
CA ALA A 143 10.68 5.41 -20.15
C ALA A 143 10.70 6.86 -20.65
N ASN A 144 9.95 7.75 -20.01
CA ASN A 144 9.92 9.17 -20.35
C ASN A 144 11.28 9.84 -20.08
N ALA A 145 11.94 9.53 -18.96
CA ALA A 145 13.27 10.03 -18.64
C ALA A 145 14.28 9.62 -19.72
N ALA A 146 14.30 8.34 -20.12
CA ALA A 146 15.18 7.84 -21.16
C ALA A 146 14.93 8.54 -22.52
N HIS A 147 13.65 8.79 -22.85
CA HIS A 147 13.28 9.49 -24.09
C HIS A 147 13.70 10.96 -24.07
N GLU A 148 13.44 11.66 -22.99
CA GLU A 148 13.79 13.09 -22.82
C GLU A 148 15.30 13.32 -22.70
N LEU A 149 16.08 12.34 -22.22
CA LEU A 149 17.55 12.37 -22.24
C LEU A 149 18.11 12.10 -23.64
N ARG A 150 17.52 11.15 -24.39
CA ARG A 150 18.00 10.80 -25.75
C ARG A 150 17.90 11.95 -26.71
N THR A 151 16.83 12.74 -26.66
CA THR A 151 16.55 13.84 -27.60
C THR A 151 17.67 14.89 -27.63
N PRO A 152 18.09 15.53 -26.50
CA PRO A 152 19.18 16.50 -26.51
C PRO A 152 20.52 15.88 -26.89
N LEU A 153 20.80 14.64 -26.47
CA LEU A 153 22.02 13.93 -26.88
C LEU A 153 22.08 13.74 -28.39
N SER A 154 20.98 13.32 -29.03
CA SER A 154 20.91 13.16 -30.47
C SER A 154 21.02 14.50 -31.21
N LEU A 155 20.47 15.58 -30.65
CA LEU A 155 20.61 16.91 -31.22
C LEU A 155 22.06 17.42 -31.14
N MET A 156 22.75 17.24 -30.02
CA MET A 156 24.17 17.57 -29.90
C MET A 156 25.02 16.78 -30.89
N GLN A 157 24.77 15.47 -30.98
CA GLN A 157 25.50 14.62 -31.96
C GLN A 157 25.28 15.10 -33.39
N LEU A 158 24.02 15.37 -33.79
CA LEU A 158 23.69 15.86 -35.12
C LEU A 158 24.39 17.20 -35.41
N GLN A 159 24.44 18.13 -34.46
CA GLN A 159 25.11 19.42 -34.65
C GLN A 159 26.61 19.27 -34.83
N LEU A 160 27.24 18.39 -34.04
CA LEU A 160 28.65 18.07 -34.18
C LEU A 160 28.97 17.40 -35.53
N ASP A 161 28.10 16.48 -35.97
CA ASP A 161 28.25 15.79 -37.26
C ASP A 161 28.10 16.76 -38.45
N LEU A 162 27.11 17.68 -38.38
CA LEU A 162 26.93 18.75 -39.38
C LEU A 162 28.16 19.68 -39.42
N TYR A 163 28.65 20.12 -38.26
CA TYR A 163 29.84 20.94 -38.15
C TYR A 163 31.06 20.25 -38.79
N ASN A 164 31.23 18.96 -38.50
CA ASN A 164 32.34 18.18 -39.09
C ASN A 164 32.18 17.94 -40.59
N ALA A 165 30.95 17.78 -41.09
CA ALA A 165 30.69 17.50 -42.51
C ALA A 165 30.80 18.73 -43.39
N THR A 166 30.47 19.91 -42.88
CA THR A 166 30.44 21.15 -43.67
C THR A 166 31.83 21.76 -43.93
N ARG A 167 32.90 21.25 -43.24
CA ARG A 167 34.30 21.67 -43.44
C ARG A 167 34.44 23.12 -43.90
N HIS A 168 34.09 24.08 -43.06
CA HIS A 168 34.37 25.48 -43.30
C HIS A 168 35.61 25.93 -42.52
N PRO A 169 36.81 25.84 -43.08
CA PRO A 169 38.00 26.38 -42.42
C PRO A 169 37.87 27.90 -42.38
N GLY A 170 37.64 28.47 -41.22
CA GLY A 170 37.70 29.91 -40.98
C GLY A 170 36.37 30.65 -40.80
N ASN A 171 35.23 30.00 -40.65
CA ASN A 171 33.98 30.67 -40.28
C ASN A 171 33.73 30.58 -38.74
N ASP A 172 34.25 31.56 -38.00
CA ASP A 172 34.10 31.68 -36.54
C ASP A 172 32.61 31.73 -36.10
N ALA A 173 31.73 32.25 -36.98
CA ALA A 173 30.29 32.36 -36.69
C ALA A 173 29.63 31.01 -36.58
N ASP A 174 29.89 30.03 -37.46
CA ASP A 174 29.32 28.68 -37.45
C ASP A 174 29.83 27.88 -36.22
N THR A 175 31.12 28.09 -35.90
CA THR A 175 31.72 27.50 -34.68
C THR A 175 31.07 27.99 -33.43
N ILE A 176 30.90 29.32 -33.28
CA ILE A 176 30.24 29.94 -32.13
C ILE A 176 28.78 29.46 -32.01
N GLN A 177 28.04 29.39 -33.13
CA GLN A 177 26.66 28.90 -33.11
C GLN A 177 26.58 27.44 -32.69
N THR A 178 27.45 26.58 -33.20
CA THR A 178 27.48 25.15 -32.82
C THR A 178 27.80 24.97 -31.34
N ILE A 179 28.81 25.68 -30.84
CA ILE A 179 29.19 25.64 -29.42
C ILE A 179 28.00 26.10 -28.54
N LYS A 180 27.35 27.21 -28.93
CA LYS A 180 26.19 27.73 -28.20
C LYS A 180 25.06 26.68 -28.11
N MET A 181 24.70 26.05 -29.22
CA MET A 181 23.65 25.03 -29.25
C MET A 181 24.01 23.80 -28.43
N VAL A 182 25.27 23.33 -28.48
CA VAL A 182 25.74 22.21 -27.66
C VAL A 182 25.69 22.57 -26.17
N THR A 183 26.11 23.78 -25.81
CA THR A 183 26.09 24.28 -24.43
C THR A 183 24.65 24.33 -23.92
N GLU A 184 23.71 24.89 -24.70
CA GLU A 184 22.27 24.95 -24.30
C GLU A 184 21.68 23.56 -24.08
N GLN A 185 22.02 22.57 -24.89
CA GLN A 185 21.55 21.20 -24.71
C GLN A 185 22.21 20.53 -23.50
N ASN A 186 23.48 20.80 -23.22
CA ASN A 186 24.19 20.30 -22.05
C ASN A 186 23.60 20.87 -20.75
N ASP A 187 23.31 22.18 -20.71
CA ASP A 187 22.69 22.82 -19.57
C ASP A 187 21.28 22.24 -19.28
N ARG A 188 20.52 21.95 -20.35
CA ARG A 188 19.24 21.29 -20.25
C ARG A 188 19.35 19.89 -19.68
N LEU A 189 20.35 19.10 -20.12
CA LEU A 189 20.63 17.76 -19.56
C LEU A 189 21.01 17.83 -18.09
N ASN A 190 21.90 18.75 -17.73
CA ASN A 190 22.33 18.95 -16.34
C ASN A 190 21.15 19.29 -15.43
N LYS A 191 20.26 20.19 -15.89
CA LYS A 191 19.03 20.55 -15.17
C LYS A 191 18.10 19.35 -14.98
N MET A 192 17.96 18.50 -16.00
CA MET A 192 17.16 17.30 -15.96
C MET A 192 17.75 16.27 -14.98
N VAL A 193 19.04 15.97 -15.06
CA VAL A 193 19.72 15.03 -14.16
C VAL A 193 19.62 15.50 -12.72
N LYS A 194 19.82 16.79 -12.47
CA LYS A 194 19.68 17.37 -11.12
C LYS A 194 18.27 17.16 -10.57
N THR A 195 17.23 17.45 -11.37
CA THR A 195 15.84 17.27 -10.92
C THR A 195 15.51 15.80 -10.66
N LEU A 196 16.03 14.87 -11.49
CA LEU A 196 15.86 13.43 -11.28
C LEU A 196 16.53 12.95 -9.98
N LEU A 197 17.73 13.44 -9.68
CA LEU A 197 18.43 13.18 -8.42
C LEU A 197 17.64 13.74 -7.23
N ASP A 198 17.17 14.99 -7.34
CA ASP A 198 16.33 15.61 -6.33
C ASP A 198 15.09 14.77 -6.01
N MET A 199 14.42 14.22 -7.04
CA MET A 199 13.27 13.33 -6.85
C MET A 199 13.65 11.99 -6.19
N SER A 200 14.84 11.47 -6.44
CA SER A 200 15.33 10.23 -5.82
C SER A 200 15.68 10.44 -4.34
N GLU A 201 16.20 11.60 -3.97
CA GLU A 201 16.64 11.93 -2.61
C GLU A 201 15.49 12.32 -1.68
N LEU A 202 14.31 12.65 -2.20
CA LEU A 202 13.14 13.07 -1.40
C LEU A 202 12.81 12.15 -0.23
N GLN A 203 13.10 10.86 -0.34
CA GLN A 203 12.78 9.86 0.68
C GLN A 203 13.79 9.81 1.83
N THR A 204 14.98 10.36 1.64
CA THR A 204 16.10 10.26 2.59
C THR A 204 16.35 11.54 3.41
N VAL A 205 15.77 12.66 2.97
CA VAL A 205 15.97 13.97 3.62
C VAL A 205 15.09 14.08 4.87
N GLY A 206 15.70 14.47 6.00
CA GLY A 206 14.99 14.76 7.26
C GLY A 206 14.03 15.94 7.11
N ARG A 207 12.93 15.94 7.88
CA ARG A 207 11.86 16.94 7.79
C ARG A 207 11.50 17.54 9.16
N ASP A 208 12.50 17.66 10.04
CA ASP A 208 12.29 18.08 11.44
C ASP A 208 12.79 19.50 11.75
N GLU A 209 13.21 20.24 10.73
CA GLU A 209 13.72 21.61 10.88
C GLU A 209 12.58 22.60 11.08
N VAL A 210 12.82 23.67 11.83
CA VAL A 210 11.90 24.80 11.97
C VAL A 210 12.29 25.87 10.96
N ILE A 211 11.44 26.11 10.00
CA ILE A 211 11.67 26.97 8.84
C ILE A 211 10.92 28.28 9.04
N ALA A 212 11.60 29.41 8.91
CA ALA A 212 10.97 30.74 8.82
C ALA A 212 10.51 30.96 7.36
N VAL A 213 9.20 30.82 7.11
CA VAL A 213 8.63 30.82 5.74
C VAL A 213 8.80 32.18 5.07
N ASP A 214 8.73 33.26 5.80
CA ASP A 214 8.97 34.64 5.32
C ASP A 214 10.38 34.81 4.79
N ALA A 215 11.40 34.43 5.56
CA ALA A 215 12.78 34.49 5.15
C ALA A 215 13.10 33.61 3.93
N LEU A 216 12.56 32.40 3.90
CA LEU A 216 12.71 31.48 2.77
C LEU A 216 12.06 32.02 1.49
N VAL A 217 10.87 32.61 1.59
CA VAL A 217 10.19 33.22 0.43
C VAL A 217 10.97 34.42 -0.07
N ASP A 218 11.47 35.28 0.81
CA ASP A 218 12.29 36.45 0.43
C ASP A 218 13.58 36.00 -0.28
N GLU A 219 14.23 34.93 0.18
CA GLU A 219 15.41 34.34 -0.47
C GLU A 219 15.07 33.86 -1.90
N VAL A 220 13.99 33.09 -2.06
CA VAL A 220 13.56 32.60 -3.38
C VAL A 220 13.23 33.75 -4.32
N LEU A 221 12.52 34.79 -3.86
CA LEU A 221 12.19 35.95 -4.66
C LEU A 221 13.45 36.72 -5.08
N ALA A 222 14.43 36.87 -4.19
CA ALA A 222 15.71 37.50 -4.50
C ALA A 222 16.50 36.71 -5.56
N ASP A 223 16.54 35.39 -5.46
CA ASP A 223 17.25 34.53 -6.40
C ASP A 223 16.61 34.54 -7.80
N LEU A 224 15.28 34.73 -7.87
CA LEU A 224 14.52 34.76 -9.13
C LEU A 224 14.31 36.19 -9.68
N GLU A 225 14.70 37.24 -8.96
CA GLU A 225 14.59 38.63 -9.40
C GLU A 225 15.27 38.88 -10.77
N PRO A 226 16.47 38.37 -11.08
CA PRO A 226 17.08 38.55 -12.40
C PRO A 226 16.21 38.00 -13.53
N LEU A 227 15.60 36.82 -13.32
CA LEU A 227 14.71 36.19 -14.30
C LEU A 227 13.40 36.97 -14.48
N ALA A 228 12.86 37.54 -13.41
CA ALA A 228 11.67 38.37 -13.46
C ALA A 228 11.91 39.70 -14.19
N GLN A 229 13.07 40.31 -14.01
CA GLN A 229 13.48 41.57 -14.65
C GLN A 229 13.56 41.42 -16.18
N GLU A 230 13.95 40.26 -16.73
CA GLU A 230 13.97 40.04 -18.17
C GLU A 230 12.60 40.26 -18.84
N LYS A 231 11.49 40.04 -18.11
CA LYS A 231 10.12 40.22 -18.58
C LYS A 231 9.39 41.38 -17.89
N ASN A 232 10.09 42.17 -17.09
CA ASN A 232 9.51 43.24 -16.25
C ASN A 232 8.36 42.73 -15.34
N ILE A 233 8.52 41.53 -14.76
CA ILE A 233 7.54 40.91 -13.86
C ILE A 233 7.77 41.42 -12.45
N LYS A 234 6.69 41.81 -11.77
CA LYS A 234 6.74 42.23 -10.37
C LYS A 234 6.58 41.04 -9.45
N LEU A 235 7.60 40.83 -8.58
CA LEU A 235 7.57 39.82 -7.53
C LEU A 235 7.08 40.46 -6.21
N ILE A 236 6.14 39.79 -5.52
CA ILE A 236 5.54 40.27 -4.27
C ILE A 236 5.48 39.12 -3.27
N GLY A 237 6.15 39.29 -2.10
CA GLY A 237 5.98 38.42 -0.93
C GLY A 237 4.96 39.01 0.05
N LYS A 238 4.03 38.19 0.53
CA LYS A 238 3.02 38.54 1.56
C LYS A 238 3.03 37.47 2.66
N CYS A 239 4.16 37.29 3.31
CA CYS A 239 4.37 36.34 4.40
C CYS A 239 4.76 37.12 5.65
N LYS A 240 4.27 36.73 6.84
CA LYS A 240 4.63 37.39 8.10
C LYS A 240 4.67 36.37 9.23
N ASP A 241 5.84 36.26 9.87
CA ASP A 241 6.05 35.55 11.13
C ASP A 241 5.48 34.12 11.16
N ILE A 242 5.67 33.37 10.05
CA ILE A 242 5.15 32.02 9.91
C ILE A 242 6.30 31.05 10.00
N THR A 243 6.12 30.03 10.84
CA THR A 243 7.08 28.92 10.94
C THR A 243 6.43 27.63 10.48
N LEU A 244 7.19 26.82 9.73
CA LEU A 244 6.81 25.51 9.23
C LEU A 244 7.82 24.48 9.74
N ARG A 245 7.34 23.29 10.11
CA ARG A 245 8.21 22.16 10.41
C ARG A 245 8.38 21.30 9.15
N GLY A 246 9.62 21.14 8.70
CA GLY A 246 9.87 20.44 7.45
C GLY A 246 11.35 20.35 7.10
N SER A 247 11.66 20.18 5.84
CA SER A 247 13.02 20.29 5.29
C SER A 247 13.18 21.63 4.58
N ASP A 248 14.09 22.47 5.08
CA ASP A 248 14.35 23.79 4.51
C ASP A 248 14.67 23.72 3.02
N ILE A 249 15.58 22.83 2.63
CA ILE A 249 16.00 22.65 1.24
C ILE A 249 14.85 22.19 0.33
N LEU A 250 13.94 21.36 0.82
CA LEU A 250 12.81 20.86 0.01
C LEU A 250 11.73 21.94 -0.12
N ILE A 251 11.41 22.66 0.94
CA ILE A 251 10.43 23.76 0.90
C ILE A 251 10.97 24.90 0.01
N TYR A 252 12.26 25.25 0.12
CA TYR A 252 12.89 26.19 -0.80
C TYR A 252 12.71 25.75 -2.26
N ARG A 253 13.03 24.49 -2.60
CA ARG A 253 12.88 23.94 -3.95
C ARG A 253 11.44 23.97 -4.43
N MET A 254 10.49 23.71 -3.57
CA MET A 254 9.05 23.76 -3.88
C MET A 254 8.64 25.18 -4.28
N VAL A 255 8.94 26.16 -3.44
CA VAL A 255 8.60 27.57 -3.69
C VAL A 255 9.35 28.07 -4.92
N TYR A 256 10.63 27.77 -5.07
CA TYR A 256 11.43 28.12 -6.25
C TYR A 256 10.83 27.62 -7.56
N ASN A 257 10.43 26.33 -7.63
CA ASN A 257 9.82 25.76 -8.84
C ASN A 257 8.48 26.40 -9.19
N LEU A 258 7.66 26.73 -8.19
CA LEU A 258 6.38 27.41 -8.42
C LEU A 258 6.59 28.84 -8.91
N VAL A 259 7.45 29.62 -8.29
CA VAL A 259 7.73 31.00 -8.68
C VAL A 259 8.45 31.04 -10.04
N GLU A 260 9.42 30.14 -10.29
CA GLU A 260 10.09 30.03 -11.60
C GLU A 260 9.06 29.75 -12.72
N ASN A 261 8.10 28.85 -12.49
CA ASN A 261 7.03 28.59 -13.44
C ASN A 261 6.10 29.80 -13.63
N ALA A 262 5.72 30.47 -12.54
CA ALA A 262 4.90 31.67 -12.57
C ALA A 262 5.56 32.81 -13.38
N ILE A 263 6.89 32.93 -13.35
CA ILE A 263 7.66 33.90 -14.18
C ILE A 263 7.73 33.44 -15.63
N LYS A 264 8.08 32.16 -15.87
CA LYS A 264 8.25 31.60 -17.23
C LYS A 264 7.01 31.71 -18.09
N TYR A 265 5.84 31.40 -17.52
CA TYR A 265 4.57 31.37 -18.21
C TYR A 265 3.76 32.66 -18.06
N ASN A 266 4.36 33.72 -17.49
CA ASN A 266 3.75 35.03 -17.39
C ASN A 266 3.87 35.83 -18.69
N HIS A 267 3.08 36.88 -18.75
CA HIS A 267 3.15 37.95 -19.78
C HIS A 267 4.23 38.99 -19.40
N LEU A 268 4.64 39.80 -20.36
CA LEU A 268 5.40 41.03 -20.08
C LEU A 268 4.59 41.94 -19.14
N ASP A 269 5.32 42.62 -18.25
CA ASP A 269 4.72 43.53 -17.25
C ASP A 269 3.73 42.84 -16.29
N GLY A 270 3.85 41.52 -16.13
CA GLY A 270 3.00 40.69 -15.26
C GLY A 270 3.38 40.78 -13.78
N GLN A 271 2.68 40.01 -12.96
CA GLN A 271 2.91 39.94 -11.51
C GLN A 271 2.92 38.49 -11.04
N VAL A 272 3.78 38.22 -10.05
CA VAL A 272 3.76 36.97 -9.26
C VAL A 272 3.65 37.36 -7.78
N THR A 273 2.69 36.78 -7.09
CA THR A 273 2.49 37.01 -5.66
C THR A 273 2.61 35.69 -4.90
N VAL A 274 3.48 35.67 -3.91
CA VAL A 274 3.58 34.57 -2.94
C VAL A 274 2.93 35.01 -1.65
N THR A 275 1.93 34.26 -1.19
CA THR A 275 1.24 34.55 0.08
C THR A 275 1.36 33.35 0.98
N ALA A 276 1.70 33.56 2.25
CA ALA A 276 1.63 32.54 3.27
C ALA A 276 0.89 33.05 4.50
N TYR A 277 0.06 32.19 5.09
CA TYR A 277 -0.62 32.45 6.36
C TYR A 277 -0.81 31.14 7.11
N GLN A 278 -1.05 31.24 8.42
CA GLN A 278 -1.32 30.08 9.26
C GLN A 278 -2.79 30.07 9.69
N GLU A 279 -3.45 28.95 9.53
CA GLU A 279 -4.83 28.73 9.95
C GLU A 279 -4.95 27.31 10.57
N GLU A 280 -5.63 27.18 11.70
CA GLU A 280 -5.88 25.89 12.38
C GLU A 280 -4.64 24.98 12.53
N ASN A 281 -3.46 25.57 12.79
CA ASN A 281 -2.19 24.86 12.91
C ASN A 281 -1.61 24.31 11.58
N GLN A 282 -2.17 24.72 10.44
CA GLN A 282 -1.64 24.40 9.10
C GLN A 282 -1.08 25.67 8.46
N VAL A 283 -0.05 25.51 7.67
CA VAL A 283 0.53 26.60 6.87
C VAL A 283 -0.08 26.55 5.48
N HIS A 284 -0.77 27.61 5.11
CA HIS A 284 -1.31 27.84 3.77
C HIS A 284 -0.32 28.69 2.99
N LEU A 285 0.19 28.17 1.88
CA LEU A 285 1.08 28.87 0.97
C LEU A 285 0.43 28.91 -0.42
N SER A 286 0.37 30.09 -1.04
CA SER A 286 -0.11 30.24 -2.40
C SER A 286 0.87 30.99 -3.28
N VAL A 287 1.00 30.55 -4.53
CA VAL A 287 1.73 31.26 -5.59
C VAL A 287 0.76 31.60 -6.69
N GLU A 288 0.56 32.88 -6.92
CA GLU A 288 -0.39 33.44 -7.87
C GLU A 288 0.36 34.19 -8.98
N ASP A 289 0.00 33.91 -10.23
CA ASP A 289 0.53 34.59 -11.40
C ASP A 289 -0.61 35.25 -12.23
N THR A 290 -0.24 36.17 -13.11
CA THR A 290 -1.12 36.84 -14.08
C THR A 290 -0.87 36.34 -15.49
N GLY A 291 -0.30 35.16 -15.67
CA GLY A 291 0.15 34.61 -16.95
C GLY A 291 -0.96 33.98 -17.80
N SER A 292 -0.56 33.01 -18.63
CA SER A 292 -1.43 32.37 -19.63
C SER A 292 -2.49 31.43 -19.02
N GLY A 293 -2.37 31.07 -17.74
CA GLY A 293 -3.25 30.11 -17.08
C GLY A 293 -3.08 28.67 -17.54
N ILE A 294 -3.82 27.78 -16.91
CA ILE A 294 -3.84 26.34 -17.21
C ILE A 294 -5.30 25.96 -17.55
N PRO A 295 -5.57 25.32 -18.72
CA PRO A 295 -6.89 24.80 -19.05
C PRO A 295 -7.43 23.86 -17.97
N GLU A 296 -8.75 23.91 -17.71
CA GLU A 296 -9.40 23.17 -16.62
C GLU A 296 -9.12 21.66 -16.69
N GLU A 297 -9.22 21.11 -17.90
CA GLU A 297 -9.00 19.70 -18.18
C GLU A 297 -7.57 19.20 -17.96
N LEU A 298 -6.61 20.13 -17.81
CA LEU A 298 -5.19 19.81 -17.65
C LEU A 298 -4.67 20.04 -16.23
N LYS A 299 -5.47 20.65 -15.35
CA LYS A 299 -5.05 21.04 -14.00
C LYS A 299 -4.55 19.90 -13.13
N GLU A 300 -5.14 18.72 -13.24
CA GLU A 300 -4.64 17.54 -12.52
C GLU A 300 -3.38 16.96 -13.17
N ARG A 301 -3.30 17.04 -14.50
CA ARG A 301 -2.21 16.45 -15.27
C ARG A 301 -0.91 17.24 -15.23
N VAL A 302 -0.95 18.53 -14.90
CA VAL A 302 0.28 19.35 -14.83
C VAL A 302 1.28 18.87 -13.77
N PHE A 303 0.85 18.04 -12.84
CA PHE A 303 1.70 17.38 -11.85
C PHE A 303 2.26 16.03 -12.31
N GLU A 304 1.85 15.51 -13.47
CA GLU A 304 2.44 14.29 -14.03
C GLU A 304 3.88 14.55 -14.48
N PRO A 305 4.84 13.66 -14.16
CA PRO A 305 6.21 13.81 -14.63
C PRO A 305 6.28 13.90 -16.16
N PHE A 306 7.08 14.84 -16.67
CA PHE A 306 7.28 15.12 -18.12
C PHE A 306 6.05 15.67 -18.85
N PHE A 307 4.94 15.92 -18.14
CA PHE A 307 3.76 16.52 -18.74
C PHE A 307 3.98 18.01 -19.03
N ARG A 308 3.41 18.47 -20.14
CA ARG A 308 3.52 19.86 -20.63
C ARG A 308 2.25 20.22 -21.37
N VAL A 309 1.66 21.37 -21.04
CA VAL A 309 0.44 21.90 -21.69
C VAL A 309 0.69 22.17 -23.18
N ASP A 310 1.84 22.76 -23.50
CA ASP A 310 2.27 23.02 -24.89
C ASP A 310 3.72 22.56 -25.07
N LYS A 311 3.93 21.52 -25.88
CA LYS A 311 5.24 20.92 -26.13
C LYS A 311 6.18 21.81 -26.94
N SER A 312 5.64 22.69 -27.81
CA SER A 312 6.45 23.55 -28.67
C SER A 312 6.97 24.77 -27.88
N ARG A 313 6.08 25.54 -27.30
CA ARG A 313 6.41 26.74 -26.52
C ARG A 313 7.27 26.45 -25.29
N SER A 314 7.00 25.32 -24.63
CA SER A 314 7.79 24.92 -23.46
C SER A 314 9.19 24.43 -23.81
N ARG A 315 9.48 23.99 -25.06
CA ARG A 315 10.85 23.66 -25.51
C ARG A 315 11.70 24.92 -25.59
N GLU A 316 11.16 25.99 -26.12
CA GLU A 316 11.85 27.29 -26.20
C GLU A 316 12.14 27.86 -24.79
N LEU A 317 11.26 27.64 -23.83
CA LEU A 317 11.44 28.05 -22.44
C LEU A 317 12.29 27.11 -21.58
N GLY A 318 12.89 26.03 -22.18
CA GLY A 318 13.81 25.14 -21.50
C GLY A 318 13.19 24.23 -20.43
N GLY A 319 11.84 24.13 -20.33
CA GLY A 319 11.17 23.32 -19.33
C GLY A 319 11.21 21.82 -19.67
N VAL A 320 11.47 20.96 -18.68
CA VAL A 320 11.52 19.50 -18.81
C VAL A 320 10.20 18.83 -18.43
N GLY A 321 9.33 19.57 -17.71
CA GLY A 321 8.07 19.03 -17.18
C GLY A 321 8.23 18.19 -15.89
N LEU A 322 9.30 18.42 -15.15
CA LEU A 322 9.58 17.73 -13.88
C LEU A 322 9.32 18.61 -12.65
N GLY A 323 9.33 19.95 -12.80
CA GLY A 323 9.27 20.88 -11.67
C GLY A 323 7.98 20.74 -10.84
N LEU A 324 6.79 20.70 -11.48
CA LEU A 324 5.53 20.54 -10.76
C LEU A 324 5.35 19.12 -10.20
N ALA A 325 5.89 18.10 -10.85
CA ALA A 325 5.92 16.75 -10.30
C ALA A 325 6.77 16.71 -9.01
N LEU A 326 7.93 17.34 -9.01
CA LEU A 326 8.78 17.51 -7.82
C LEU A 326 8.04 18.24 -6.71
N VAL A 327 7.34 19.34 -7.02
CA VAL A 327 6.51 20.09 -6.06
C VAL A 327 5.49 19.17 -5.40
N ARG A 328 4.74 18.39 -6.19
CA ARG A 328 3.73 17.45 -5.64
C ARG A 328 4.35 16.40 -4.73
N GLU A 329 5.50 15.86 -5.09
CA GLU A 329 6.18 14.86 -4.24
C GLU A 329 6.73 15.48 -2.95
N ILE A 330 7.23 16.72 -2.97
CA ILE A 330 7.64 17.45 -1.78
C ILE A 330 6.45 17.68 -0.84
N VAL A 331 5.33 18.19 -1.36
CA VAL A 331 4.11 18.43 -0.59
C VAL A 331 3.60 17.13 0.02
N ARG A 332 3.54 16.05 -0.76
CA ARG A 332 3.12 14.72 -0.30
C ARG A 332 4.04 14.17 0.79
N GLY A 333 5.34 14.40 0.66
CA GLY A 333 6.33 14.00 1.65
C GLY A 333 6.23 14.75 2.98
N HIS A 334 5.61 15.94 2.97
CA HIS A 334 5.28 16.73 4.18
C HIS A 334 3.81 16.53 4.62
N GLU A 335 3.14 15.46 4.15
CA GLU A 335 1.76 15.11 4.48
C GLU A 335 0.73 16.21 4.10
N GLY A 336 1.12 17.10 3.19
CA GLY A 336 0.33 18.21 2.73
C GLY A 336 -0.54 17.90 1.50
N SER A 337 -1.22 18.94 1.02
CA SER A 337 -1.98 18.89 -0.22
C SER A 337 -1.66 20.09 -1.11
N ILE A 338 -1.75 19.89 -2.43
CA ILE A 338 -1.58 20.95 -3.44
C ILE A 338 -2.78 20.93 -4.40
N THR A 339 -3.29 22.12 -4.70
CA THR A 339 -4.35 22.33 -5.68
C THR A 339 -3.96 23.43 -6.65
N VAL A 340 -4.58 23.43 -7.85
CA VAL A 340 -4.39 24.47 -8.86
C VAL A 340 -5.74 25.01 -9.31
N ARG A 341 -5.86 26.31 -9.36
CA ARG A 341 -7.08 26.98 -9.85
C ARG A 341 -6.76 28.16 -10.76
N SER A 342 -7.74 28.59 -11.52
CA SER A 342 -7.60 29.78 -12.35
C SER A 342 -7.64 31.02 -11.49
N ASN A 343 -6.77 31.99 -11.78
CA ASN A 343 -6.81 33.32 -11.18
C ASN A 343 -7.92 34.16 -11.84
N PRO A 344 -8.85 34.76 -11.09
CA PRO A 344 -9.88 35.61 -11.65
C PRO A 344 -9.33 36.79 -12.45
N SER A 345 -8.13 37.25 -12.12
CA SER A 345 -7.44 38.36 -12.83
C SER A 345 -6.66 37.89 -14.07
N GLY A 346 -6.79 36.63 -14.47
CA GLY A 346 -5.96 35.95 -15.48
C GLY A 346 -4.78 35.25 -14.82
N GLY A 347 -4.34 34.08 -15.37
CA GLY A 347 -3.24 33.31 -14.87
C GLY A 347 -3.64 32.12 -13.98
N THR A 348 -2.73 31.73 -13.09
CA THR A 348 -2.85 30.52 -12.25
C THR A 348 -2.64 30.83 -10.78
N VAL A 349 -3.30 30.07 -9.91
CA VAL A 349 -3.05 30.04 -8.47
C VAL A 349 -2.74 28.60 -8.07
N PHE A 350 -1.55 28.36 -7.53
CA PHE A 350 -1.21 27.12 -6.84
C PHE A 350 -1.41 27.36 -5.34
N GLU A 351 -2.18 26.48 -4.70
CA GLU A 351 -2.45 26.52 -3.26
C GLU A 351 -1.91 25.24 -2.62
N ILE A 352 -1.15 25.40 -1.54
CA ILE A 352 -0.49 24.35 -0.79
C ILE A 352 -0.91 24.48 0.66
N ILE A 353 -1.20 23.35 1.30
CA ILE A 353 -1.49 23.22 2.72
C ILE A 353 -0.48 22.23 3.30
N LEU A 354 0.25 22.65 4.32
CA LEU A 354 1.30 21.88 5.01
C LEU A 354 1.05 21.82 6.51
#